data_ecf0e475ae7b9caa4fa0c99e414f4a6e
#
_entry.id   ecf0e475ae7b9caa4fa0c99e414f4a6e
#
_cell.length_a   1.000
_cell.length_b   1.000
_cell.length_c   1.000
_cell.angle_alpha   90.00
_cell.angle_beta   90.00
_cell.angle_gamma   90.00
#
_symmetry.space_group_name_H-M   'P 1'
#
loop_
_entity.id
_entity.type
_entity.pdbx_description
1 polymer ?
#
loop_
_entity_poly.entity_id
_entity_poly.type
_entity_poly.pdbx_seq_one_letter_code
_entity_poly.pdbx_strand_id
1 'polypeptide(L)'
;MKFNSRNLVTLIASVWMSFTVSVMEGVRPLPNPLIEAHGHVKHATAKRWAVLVAGSKGYDNYRHQADVCHAYQVLKKGGLKDENIIVFMYDDIANHTLNPRLGTVINKPNGPDVYKGVPKDYTGNATTSENFYAVISGNRSALSGGSGKVVDSGPNDTIFIYYADHGATGVIGMPVGDFVMANDFVDVLKKKHAAKSYKKMVIYMEACESGSMFEGILPNNIDVYATTAANTDEDSYGFYCPDLYPTPPPEYTTCLGDEYSISWLEDSDKNDMVNETLQQQYETVRRRTLVSHINATSHVMQYGDKELNNDSLAIYIGALAPSLNENAHSFEQSTTQTKLISQRDARLLHLRLELQKAQDGSEKLKAQKELDDEIAHRKHIDNVVHLIGDLLFGEENSSAMMFHVRPAGKPLVDDWDCFKTLVKTYESQCGTLSSYGRKYTRAFANMCNAGIYEEQLKTTSSQACPQKNHAS
;
A
#
# COMPACT_ATOMS: atom_id res chain seq x y z
N MET A 1 19.00 -2.93 -69.12
CA MET A 1 20.20 -3.82 -69.06
C MET A 1 19.84 -4.87 -68.03
N LYS A 2 19.31 -6.02 -68.37
CA LYS A 2 19.89 -7.29 -68.90
C LYS A 2 21.03 -7.81 -68.04
N PHE A 3 20.75 -8.94 -67.42
CA PHE A 3 21.45 -10.23 -67.29
C PHE A 3 21.34 -10.73 -65.89
N ASN A 4 20.90 -11.85 -65.54
CA ASN A 4 20.61 -13.19 -66.05
C ASN A 4 21.10 -14.22 -65.01
N SER A 5 20.21 -15.11 -64.73
CA SER A 5 20.26 -16.34 -63.97
C SER A 5 21.52 -17.19 -64.10
N ARG A 6 21.80 -18.06 -63.11
CA ARG A 6 22.01 -19.51 -63.33
C ARG A 6 22.05 -20.32 -62.04
N ASN A 7 21.21 -21.30 -62.06
CA ASN A 7 21.13 -22.57 -61.34
C ASN A 7 22.48 -23.27 -61.06
N LEU A 8 22.53 -23.96 -59.91
CA LEU A 8 23.15 -25.28 -59.87
C LEU A 8 22.43 -26.22 -58.91
N VAL A 9 22.12 -27.38 -59.45
CA VAL A 9 21.37 -28.53 -58.94
C VAL A 9 22.36 -29.59 -58.46
N THR A 10 21.90 -30.46 -57.54
CA THR A 10 22.36 -31.86 -57.28
C THR A 10 23.51 -32.04 -56.27
N LEU A 11 23.44 -32.90 -55.28
CA LEU A 11 23.34 -34.37 -55.34
C LEU A 11 22.94 -34.99 -53.97
N ILE A 12 21.99 -35.91 -54.06
CA ILE A 12 21.63 -36.85 -52.99
C ILE A 12 22.58 -38.05 -53.07
N ALA A 13 23.15 -38.47 -51.94
CA ALA A 13 23.80 -39.79 -51.82
C ALA A 13 23.29 -40.48 -50.58
N SER A 14 22.43 -41.46 -50.79
CA SER A 14 21.95 -42.44 -49.83
C SER A 14 22.96 -43.54 -49.63
N VAL A 15 23.45 -43.78 -48.44
CA VAL A 15 24.24 -44.96 -48.08
C VAL A 15 23.40 -45.87 -47.17
N TRP A 16 23.03 -47.02 -47.73
CA TRP A 16 22.49 -48.16 -46.98
C TRP A 16 23.62 -48.95 -46.34
N MET A 17 23.63 -49.15 -45.06
CA MET A 17 24.50 -50.09 -44.38
C MET A 17 23.66 -51.18 -43.70
N SER A 18 23.80 -52.39 -44.23
CA SER A 18 23.19 -53.61 -43.73
C SER A 18 23.93 -54.10 -42.49
N PHE A 19 23.22 -54.36 -41.40
CA PHE A 19 23.77 -55.01 -40.21
C PHE A 19 23.43 -56.51 -40.22
N THR A 20 24.47 -57.31 -40.24
CA THR A 20 24.40 -58.75 -39.97
C THR A 20 24.40 -58.99 -38.47
N VAL A 21 23.42 -59.80 -38.00
CA VAL A 21 23.33 -60.25 -36.65
C VAL A 21 24.24 -61.47 -36.44
N SER A 22 25.19 -61.37 -35.52
CA SER A 22 25.91 -62.55 -34.99
C SER A 22 25.48 -62.76 -33.53
N VAL A 23 24.90 -63.92 -33.29
CA VAL A 23 24.57 -64.42 -31.95
C VAL A 23 25.85 -64.99 -31.34
N MET A 24 26.24 -64.50 -30.19
CA MET A 24 27.20 -65.21 -29.30
C MET A 24 26.62 -65.34 -27.90
N GLU A 25 26.67 -66.61 -27.44
CA GLU A 25 26.23 -67.03 -26.12
C GLU A 25 27.17 -66.57 -25.00
N GLY A 26 26.59 -66.25 -23.88
CA GLY A 26 27.05 -66.58 -22.54
C GLY A 26 28.22 -65.79 -21.95
N VAL A 27 27.92 -64.64 -21.30
CA VAL A 27 28.75 -64.14 -20.19
C VAL A 27 27.83 -63.68 -19.06
N ARG A 28 28.02 -64.22 -17.85
CA ARG A 28 27.29 -63.84 -16.64
C ARG A 28 27.59 -62.38 -16.25
N PRO A 29 26.61 -61.57 -15.88
CA PRO A 29 26.86 -60.22 -15.42
C PRO A 29 27.42 -60.21 -14.00
N LEU A 30 28.51 -59.48 -13.80
CA LEU A 30 29.01 -59.04 -12.50
C LEU A 30 28.05 -57.99 -11.90
N PRO A 31 27.88 -57.91 -10.59
CA PRO A 31 27.01 -56.95 -9.95
C PRO A 31 27.59 -55.54 -10.10
N ASN A 32 26.80 -54.64 -10.67
CA ASN A 32 27.11 -53.23 -10.86
C ASN A 32 26.86 -52.48 -9.52
N PRO A 33 27.88 -51.90 -8.89
CA PRO A 33 27.67 -51.07 -7.69
C PRO A 33 27.67 -49.59 -8.06
N LEU A 34 26.63 -49.13 -8.73
CA LEU A 34 26.31 -47.68 -8.83
C LEU A 34 24.82 -47.56 -9.08
N ILE A 35 24.03 -47.77 -8.02
CA ILE A 35 22.73 -47.13 -7.93
C ILE A 35 23.04 -45.65 -7.60
N GLU A 36 23.16 -44.82 -8.64
CA GLU A 36 23.06 -43.39 -8.46
C GLU A 36 21.70 -43.11 -7.82
N ALA A 37 21.74 -42.71 -6.55
CA ALA A 37 20.61 -42.09 -5.88
C ALA A 37 20.23 -40.84 -6.68
N HIS A 38 19.33 -40.97 -7.64
CA HIS A 38 18.58 -39.84 -8.16
C HIS A 38 17.77 -39.30 -6.97
N GLY A 39 18.44 -38.49 -6.18
CA GLY A 39 17.75 -37.62 -5.24
C GLY A 39 16.73 -36.82 -6.10
N HIS A 40 15.44 -37.13 -5.92
CA HIS A 40 14.39 -36.27 -6.35
C HIS A 40 14.64 -34.95 -5.64
N VAL A 41 15.31 -34.01 -6.32
CA VAL A 41 15.25 -32.60 -5.98
C VAL A 41 13.77 -32.27 -6.11
N LYS A 42 13.05 -32.30 -5.01
CA LYS A 42 11.71 -31.71 -4.94
C LYS A 42 11.93 -30.26 -5.28
N HIS A 43 11.71 -29.87 -6.53
CA HIS A 43 11.53 -28.48 -6.88
C HIS A 43 10.41 -27.98 -5.96
N ALA A 44 10.78 -27.20 -4.94
CA ALA A 44 9.79 -26.58 -4.09
C ALA A 44 8.86 -25.79 -5.03
N THR A 45 7.56 -26.11 -4.98
CA THR A 45 6.57 -25.38 -5.77
C THR A 45 6.62 -23.92 -5.35
N ALA A 46 6.72 -23.01 -6.33
CA ALA A 46 6.72 -21.58 -6.08
C ALA A 46 5.52 -21.20 -5.20
N LYS A 47 5.78 -20.43 -4.15
CA LYS A 47 4.77 -19.95 -3.22
C LYS A 47 4.37 -18.52 -3.59
N ARG A 48 3.15 -18.18 -3.21
CA ARG A 48 2.67 -16.80 -3.18
C ARG A 48 2.60 -16.34 -1.73
N TRP A 49 3.12 -15.15 -1.47
CA TRP A 49 3.10 -14.49 -0.17
C TRP A 49 2.29 -13.21 -0.26
N ALA A 50 1.61 -12.84 0.81
CA ALA A 50 0.93 -11.55 0.91
C ALA A 50 1.21 -10.89 2.26
N VAL A 51 1.42 -9.56 2.24
CA VAL A 51 1.48 -8.71 3.43
C VAL A 51 0.42 -7.62 3.28
N LEU A 52 -0.52 -7.59 4.22
CA LEU A 52 -1.64 -6.66 4.24
C LEU A 52 -1.50 -5.74 5.44
N VAL A 53 -1.52 -4.42 5.23
CA VAL A 53 -1.25 -3.43 6.28
C VAL A 53 -2.33 -2.36 6.32
N ALA A 54 -3.03 -2.26 7.46
CA ALA A 54 -3.82 -1.10 7.84
C ALA A 54 -3.00 -0.24 8.81
N GLY A 55 -2.50 0.89 8.32
CA GLY A 55 -1.51 1.73 9.02
C GLY A 55 -2.10 2.70 10.04
N SER A 56 -3.37 2.56 10.42
CA SER A 56 -4.05 3.46 11.35
C SER A 56 -4.87 2.74 12.40
N LYS A 57 -5.36 3.50 13.39
CA LYS A 57 -6.26 3.07 14.45
C LYS A 57 -7.36 4.11 14.66
N GLY A 58 -8.39 3.74 15.43
CA GLY A 58 -9.54 4.59 15.72
C GLY A 58 -10.67 4.41 14.72
N TYR A 59 -11.91 4.58 15.18
CA TYR A 59 -13.11 4.31 14.40
C TYR A 59 -13.29 5.28 13.22
N ASP A 60 -12.79 6.49 13.30
CA ASP A 60 -12.71 7.46 12.21
C ASP A 60 -11.84 6.99 11.02
N ASN A 61 -10.97 6.00 11.26
CA ASN A 61 -10.13 5.32 10.27
C ASN A 61 -10.62 3.90 9.93
N TYR A 62 -11.89 3.60 10.21
CA TYR A 62 -12.52 2.30 9.93
C TYR A 62 -12.16 1.73 8.56
N ARG A 63 -12.17 2.56 7.53
CA ARG A 63 -11.97 2.23 6.13
C ARG A 63 -10.67 1.46 5.86
N HIS A 64 -9.54 1.84 6.49
CA HIS A 64 -8.24 1.19 6.25
C HIS A 64 -8.24 -0.28 6.71
N GLN A 65 -8.81 -0.57 7.88
CA GLN A 65 -8.93 -1.95 8.35
C GLN A 65 -9.98 -2.72 7.55
N ALA A 66 -11.05 -2.06 7.10
CA ALA A 66 -12.07 -2.68 6.26
C ALA A 66 -11.51 -3.08 4.88
N ASP A 67 -10.71 -2.21 4.26
CA ASP A 67 -10.04 -2.48 2.99
C ASP A 67 -9.06 -3.66 3.11
N VAL A 68 -8.27 -3.70 4.18
CA VAL A 68 -7.34 -4.81 4.46
C VAL A 68 -8.08 -6.12 4.71
N CYS A 69 -9.18 -6.09 5.45
CA CYS A 69 -10.02 -7.26 5.66
C CYS A 69 -10.62 -7.77 4.34
N HIS A 70 -11.06 -6.87 3.45
CA HIS A 70 -11.56 -7.24 2.13
C HIS A 70 -10.45 -7.82 1.25
N ALA A 71 -9.26 -7.21 1.24
CA ALA A 71 -8.09 -7.75 0.53
C ALA A 71 -7.77 -9.18 0.98
N TYR A 72 -7.86 -9.47 2.28
CA TYR A 72 -7.72 -10.85 2.77
C TYR A 72 -8.77 -11.79 2.14
N GLN A 73 -10.05 -11.39 2.07
CA GLN A 73 -11.08 -12.22 1.46
C GLN A 73 -10.80 -12.50 -0.02
N VAL A 74 -10.34 -11.50 -0.77
CA VAL A 74 -9.95 -11.65 -2.18
C VAL A 74 -8.81 -12.68 -2.30
N LEU A 75 -7.75 -12.55 -1.49
CA LEU A 75 -6.61 -13.48 -1.50
C LEU A 75 -7.01 -14.90 -1.12
N LYS A 76 -7.91 -15.05 -0.15
CA LYS A 76 -8.44 -16.38 0.27
C LYS A 76 -9.23 -17.04 -0.84
N LYS A 77 -10.13 -16.30 -1.49
CA LYS A 77 -10.85 -16.79 -2.69
C LYS A 77 -9.86 -17.17 -3.78
N GLY A 78 -8.78 -16.40 -3.97
CA GLY A 78 -7.71 -16.67 -4.91
C GLY A 78 -6.82 -17.87 -4.54
N GLY A 79 -7.10 -18.57 -3.43
CA GLY A 79 -6.42 -19.79 -3.00
C GLY A 79 -5.11 -19.57 -2.25
N LEU A 80 -4.82 -18.35 -1.74
CA LEU A 80 -3.71 -18.16 -0.81
C LEU A 80 -4.06 -18.80 0.53
N LYS A 81 -3.06 -19.45 1.13
CA LYS A 81 -3.19 -20.06 2.45
C LYS A 81 -2.85 -19.07 3.54
N ASP A 82 -3.50 -19.17 4.70
CA ASP A 82 -3.27 -18.28 5.85
C ASP A 82 -1.81 -18.27 6.33
N GLU A 83 -1.09 -19.39 6.14
CA GLU A 83 0.34 -19.48 6.45
C GLU A 83 1.21 -18.52 5.63
N ASN A 84 0.74 -18.11 4.43
CA ASN A 84 1.43 -17.21 3.52
C ASN A 84 0.81 -15.81 3.47
N ILE A 85 -0.21 -15.52 4.28
CA ILE A 85 -0.82 -14.19 4.42
C ILE A 85 -0.43 -13.64 5.80
N ILE A 86 0.11 -12.43 5.83
CA ILE A 86 0.53 -11.75 7.06
C ILE A 86 -0.24 -10.44 7.16
N VAL A 87 -0.95 -10.24 8.26
CA VAL A 87 -1.83 -9.08 8.44
C VAL A 87 -1.34 -8.20 9.58
N PHE A 88 -1.21 -6.91 9.27
CA PHE A 88 -1.00 -5.83 10.21
C PHE A 88 -2.28 -5.01 10.28
N MET A 89 -2.92 -4.93 11.43
CA MET A 89 -4.00 -4.00 11.74
C MET A 89 -4.11 -3.80 13.23
N TYR A 90 -4.49 -2.60 13.69
CA TYR A 90 -4.60 -2.35 15.13
C TYR A 90 -5.68 -3.20 15.78
N ASP A 91 -6.70 -3.61 15.02
CA ASP A 91 -7.79 -4.51 15.40
C ASP A 91 -8.75 -3.90 16.44
N ASP A 92 -9.03 -2.62 16.35
CA ASP A 92 -9.87 -1.88 17.28
C ASP A 92 -11.25 -1.49 16.74
N ILE A 93 -11.55 -1.72 15.44
CA ILE A 93 -12.80 -1.25 14.83
C ILE A 93 -13.94 -2.26 14.91
N ALA A 94 -13.70 -3.55 14.77
CA ALA A 94 -14.75 -4.56 14.74
C ALA A 94 -15.60 -4.57 16.02
N ASN A 95 -14.93 -4.45 17.18
CA ASN A 95 -15.57 -4.41 18.49
C ASN A 95 -15.60 -3.00 19.12
N HIS A 96 -15.41 -1.96 18.30
CA HIS A 96 -15.49 -0.58 18.77
C HIS A 96 -16.92 -0.23 19.20
N THR A 97 -17.05 0.59 20.25
CA THR A 97 -18.38 0.99 20.79
C THR A 97 -19.24 1.76 19.77
N LEU A 98 -18.62 2.46 18.83
CA LEU A 98 -19.31 3.17 17.74
C LEU A 98 -19.64 2.25 16.56
N ASN A 99 -19.15 0.99 16.53
CA ASN A 99 -19.49 0.07 15.46
C ASN A 99 -20.94 -0.41 15.63
N PRO A 100 -21.85 -0.06 14.71
CA PRO A 100 -23.27 -0.45 14.84
C PRO A 100 -23.49 -1.96 14.70
N ARG A 101 -22.48 -2.70 14.19
CA ARG A 101 -22.53 -4.15 13.97
C ARG A 101 -21.34 -4.81 14.66
N LEU A 102 -21.38 -4.87 16.00
CA LEU A 102 -20.29 -5.42 16.80
C LEU A 102 -19.80 -6.78 16.28
N GLY A 103 -18.48 -6.92 16.12
CA GLY A 103 -17.82 -8.12 15.60
C GLY A 103 -17.87 -8.27 14.07
N THR A 104 -18.46 -7.30 13.37
CA THR A 104 -18.63 -7.33 11.90
C THR A 104 -17.96 -6.10 11.28
N VAL A 105 -17.27 -6.28 10.17
CA VAL A 105 -16.75 -5.18 9.35
C VAL A 105 -17.27 -5.34 7.94
N ILE A 106 -17.86 -4.27 7.38
CA ILE A 106 -18.30 -4.22 5.98
C ILE A 106 -17.46 -3.17 5.22
N ASN A 107 -17.15 -3.45 3.97
CA ASN A 107 -16.33 -2.56 3.13
C ASN A 107 -17.11 -1.92 1.98
N LYS A 108 -18.39 -2.18 1.91
CA LYS A 108 -19.35 -1.56 0.97
C LYS A 108 -20.76 -1.56 1.56
N PRO A 109 -21.64 -0.65 1.11
CA PRO A 109 -23.05 -0.65 1.51
C PRO A 109 -23.69 -2.03 1.26
N ASN A 110 -24.33 -2.58 2.30
CA ASN A 110 -24.94 -3.92 2.25
C ASN A 110 -23.99 -5.07 1.87
N GLY A 111 -22.68 -4.85 2.00
CA GLY A 111 -21.67 -5.88 1.74
C GLY A 111 -21.62 -6.96 2.83
N PRO A 112 -20.93 -8.08 2.54
CA PRO A 112 -20.70 -9.13 3.51
C PRO A 112 -19.76 -8.68 4.64
N ASP A 113 -19.71 -9.46 5.71
CA ASP A 113 -18.69 -9.35 6.74
C ASP A 113 -17.32 -9.75 6.16
N VAL A 114 -16.41 -8.78 6.04
CA VAL A 114 -15.04 -9.01 5.55
C VAL A 114 -14.04 -9.32 6.66
N TYR A 115 -14.42 -9.12 7.95
CA TYR A 115 -13.54 -9.34 9.10
C TYR A 115 -13.38 -10.80 9.47
N LYS A 116 -14.39 -11.61 9.16
CA LYS A 116 -14.44 -13.02 9.56
C LYS A 116 -13.24 -13.80 8.99
N GLY A 117 -12.49 -14.44 9.88
CA GLY A 117 -11.37 -15.31 9.53
C GLY A 117 -10.05 -14.58 9.23
N VAL A 118 -10.02 -13.25 9.29
CA VAL A 118 -8.78 -12.47 9.09
C VAL A 118 -7.75 -12.81 10.17
N PRO A 119 -6.51 -13.20 9.80
CA PRO A 119 -5.45 -13.47 10.75
C PRO A 119 -5.09 -12.24 11.61
N LYS A 120 -4.72 -12.50 12.86
CA LYS A 120 -4.30 -11.48 13.83
C LYS A 120 -2.79 -11.59 14.07
N ASP A 121 -2.00 -11.35 12.99
CA ASP A 121 -0.56 -11.57 13.06
C ASP A 121 0.15 -10.46 13.84
N TYR A 122 -0.11 -9.21 13.49
CA TYR A 122 0.43 -8.04 14.18
C TYR A 122 -0.72 -7.10 14.49
N THR A 123 -1.13 -7.06 15.77
CA THR A 123 -2.24 -6.24 16.28
C THR A 123 -1.81 -5.36 17.43
N GLY A 124 -2.58 -4.32 17.76
CA GLY A 124 -2.28 -3.42 18.85
C GLY A 124 -0.84 -2.87 18.77
N ASN A 125 -0.10 -2.97 19.87
CA ASN A 125 1.26 -2.45 19.97
C ASN A 125 2.32 -3.18 19.09
N ALA A 126 1.96 -4.29 18.45
CA ALA A 126 2.84 -4.97 17.51
C ALA A 126 2.75 -4.41 16.08
N THR A 127 1.82 -3.48 15.80
CA THR A 127 1.69 -2.81 14.50
C THR A 127 2.65 -1.64 14.40
N THR A 128 3.94 -1.93 14.19
CA THR A 128 5.04 -0.94 14.12
C THR A 128 5.78 -1.04 12.80
N SER A 129 6.45 0.06 12.40
CA SER A 129 7.28 0.11 11.19
C SER A 129 8.46 -0.86 11.26
N GLU A 130 9.06 -1.07 12.44
CA GLU A 130 10.15 -2.01 12.66
C GLU A 130 9.70 -3.46 12.39
N ASN A 131 8.54 -3.86 12.92
CA ASN A 131 7.97 -5.17 12.63
C ASN A 131 7.62 -5.33 11.16
N PHE A 132 7.11 -4.28 10.51
CA PHE A 132 6.82 -4.30 9.06
C PHE A 132 8.09 -4.55 8.24
N TYR A 133 9.17 -3.83 8.51
CA TYR A 133 10.47 -4.05 7.85
C TYR A 133 11.03 -5.46 8.14
N ALA A 134 10.93 -5.91 9.39
CA ALA A 134 11.37 -7.25 9.80
C ALA A 134 10.59 -8.34 9.07
N VAL A 135 9.28 -8.18 8.94
CA VAL A 135 8.39 -9.10 8.22
C VAL A 135 8.75 -9.20 6.75
N ILE A 136 8.87 -8.06 6.05
CA ILE A 136 9.20 -8.06 4.61
C ILE A 136 10.59 -8.64 4.37
N SER A 137 11.58 -8.27 5.19
CA SER A 137 12.95 -8.79 5.07
C SER A 137 13.11 -10.27 5.43
N GLY A 138 12.09 -10.89 6.05
CA GLY A 138 12.16 -12.26 6.56
C GLY A 138 12.98 -12.41 7.86
N ASN A 139 13.24 -11.29 8.57
CA ASN A 139 14.10 -11.26 9.75
C ASN A 139 13.31 -11.49 11.05
N ARG A 140 13.15 -12.77 11.43
CA ARG A 140 12.44 -13.15 12.66
C ARG A 140 13.08 -12.61 13.93
N SER A 141 14.40 -12.42 13.94
CA SER A 141 15.13 -11.98 15.14
C SER A 141 14.92 -10.50 15.48
N ALA A 142 14.44 -9.71 14.52
CA ALA A 142 14.14 -8.29 14.72
C ALA A 142 12.68 -8.03 15.15
N LEU A 143 11.84 -9.08 15.25
CA LEU A 143 10.44 -8.93 15.62
C LEU A 143 10.26 -8.62 17.11
N SER A 144 9.27 -7.78 17.40
CA SER A 144 8.80 -7.49 18.75
C SER A 144 7.30 -7.75 18.85
N GLY A 145 6.91 -8.85 19.52
CA GLY A 145 5.51 -9.26 19.63
C GLY A 145 4.94 -9.84 18.32
N GLY A 146 3.62 -9.93 18.26
CA GLY A 146 2.89 -10.49 17.12
C GLY A 146 2.99 -12.01 17.01
N SER A 147 2.59 -12.56 15.85
CA SER A 147 2.56 -14.00 15.59
C SER A 147 3.94 -14.64 15.32
N GLY A 148 4.96 -13.82 15.06
CA GLY A 148 6.27 -14.29 14.63
C GLY A 148 6.36 -14.69 13.15
N LYS A 149 5.27 -14.54 12.36
CA LYS A 149 5.31 -14.77 10.91
C LYS A 149 6.16 -13.72 10.21
N VAL A 150 6.93 -14.14 9.21
CA VAL A 150 7.66 -13.28 8.28
C VAL A 150 7.51 -13.82 6.86
N VAL A 151 7.81 -13.01 5.86
CA VAL A 151 7.89 -13.43 4.45
C VAL A 151 9.14 -14.29 4.26
N ASP A 152 8.98 -15.59 4.49
CA ASP A 152 10.03 -16.61 4.33
C ASP A 152 10.03 -17.13 2.88
N SER A 153 10.27 -16.22 1.95
CA SER A 153 10.20 -16.47 0.52
C SER A 153 11.56 -16.85 -0.09
N GLY A 154 11.52 -17.66 -1.13
CA GLY A 154 12.68 -18.07 -1.92
C GLY A 154 12.69 -17.44 -3.33
N PRO A 155 13.71 -17.75 -4.14
CA PRO A 155 13.95 -17.10 -5.44
C PRO A 155 12.89 -17.37 -6.51
N ASN A 156 11.97 -18.30 -6.27
CA ASN A 156 10.87 -18.61 -7.19
C ASN A 156 9.52 -18.07 -6.71
N ASP A 157 9.45 -17.49 -5.51
CA ASP A 157 8.22 -17.07 -4.88
C ASP A 157 7.81 -15.66 -5.34
N THR A 158 6.51 -15.41 -5.34
CA THR A 158 5.94 -14.07 -5.60
C THR A 158 5.41 -13.46 -4.33
N ILE A 159 5.45 -12.12 -4.25
CA ILE A 159 5.03 -11.37 -3.07
C ILE A 159 4.04 -10.29 -3.51
N PHE A 160 2.92 -10.20 -2.80
CA PHE A 160 1.96 -9.11 -2.90
C PHE A 160 1.96 -8.32 -1.60
N ILE A 161 2.10 -6.99 -1.69
CA ILE A 161 2.01 -6.09 -0.54
C ILE A 161 0.88 -5.12 -0.80
N TYR A 162 -0.08 -5.06 0.12
CA TYR A 162 -1.12 -4.04 0.13
C TYR A 162 -1.05 -3.23 1.40
N TYR A 163 -1.02 -1.92 1.27
CA TYR A 163 -0.91 -0.97 2.37
C TYR A 163 -1.99 0.11 2.24
N ALA A 164 -2.80 0.30 3.27
CA ALA A 164 -3.83 1.34 3.35
C ALA A 164 -3.67 2.19 4.61
N ASP A 165 -3.41 3.50 4.44
CA ASP A 165 -3.34 4.48 5.53
C ASP A 165 -3.33 5.93 5.02
N HIS A 166 -3.17 6.86 5.97
CA HIS A 166 -2.78 8.24 5.70
C HIS A 166 -1.32 8.31 5.27
N GLY A 167 -1.07 9.02 4.19
CA GLY A 167 0.28 9.28 3.70
C GLY A 167 0.58 10.77 3.55
N ALA A 168 1.85 11.06 3.31
CA ALA A 168 2.34 12.37 2.94
C ALA A 168 3.73 12.23 2.32
N THR A 169 4.34 13.34 1.87
CA THR A 169 5.65 13.30 1.21
C THR A 169 6.66 12.45 1.96
N GLY A 170 7.06 11.34 1.36
CA GLY A 170 8.12 10.45 1.84
C GLY A 170 7.77 9.56 3.04
N VAL A 171 6.51 9.57 3.49
CA VAL A 171 6.05 8.81 4.65
C VAL A 171 4.67 8.19 4.43
N ILE A 172 4.45 7.02 5.05
CA ILE A 172 3.12 6.45 5.26
C ILE A 172 2.97 6.08 6.74
N GLY A 173 1.76 6.24 7.29
CA GLY A 173 1.53 6.03 8.72
C GLY A 173 1.64 4.57 9.17
N MET A 174 1.78 4.40 10.47
CA MET A 174 1.70 3.14 11.20
C MET A 174 0.96 3.40 12.51
N PRO A 175 0.13 2.46 13.02
CA PRO A 175 -0.69 2.69 14.20
C PRO A 175 0.10 3.00 15.47
N VAL A 176 1.34 2.49 15.55
CA VAL A 176 2.22 2.63 16.72
C VAL A 176 3.65 2.92 16.25
N GLY A 177 4.33 3.81 16.96
CA GLY A 177 5.74 4.14 16.68
C GLY A 177 5.93 5.10 15.52
N ASP A 178 7.09 4.99 14.88
CA ASP A 178 7.51 5.85 13.79
C ASP A 178 6.78 5.53 12.47
N PHE A 179 6.74 6.49 11.54
CA PHE A 179 6.25 6.30 10.18
C PHE A 179 7.09 5.26 9.42
N VAL A 180 6.48 4.63 8.42
CA VAL A 180 7.23 3.94 7.37
C VAL A 180 7.80 5.00 6.43
N MET A 181 9.13 5.13 6.43
CA MET A 181 9.85 6.07 5.57
C MET A 181 10.10 5.45 4.19
N ALA A 182 9.96 6.24 3.14
CA ALA A 182 10.08 5.77 1.76
C ALA A 182 11.46 5.17 1.45
N ASN A 183 12.54 5.84 1.89
CA ASN A 183 13.90 5.34 1.67
C ASN A 183 14.16 4.01 2.40
N ASP A 184 13.71 3.89 3.67
CA ASP A 184 13.92 2.66 4.45
C ASP A 184 13.14 1.50 3.84
N PHE A 185 11.91 1.76 3.39
CA PHE A 185 11.09 0.75 2.71
C PHE A 185 11.76 0.29 1.41
N VAL A 186 12.15 1.22 0.55
CA VAL A 186 12.84 0.89 -0.71
C VAL A 186 14.17 0.17 -0.47
N ASP A 187 14.90 0.53 0.59
CA ASP A 187 16.16 -0.16 0.94
C ASP A 187 15.92 -1.61 1.42
N VAL A 188 14.82 -1.87 2.13
CA VAL A 188 14.40 -3.25 2.44
C VAL A 188 14.12 -4.04 1.15
N LEU A 189 13.44 -3.44 0.16
CA LEU A 189 13.17 -4.08 -1.13
C LEU A 189 14.47 -4.39 -1.89
N LYS A 190 15.41 -3.42 -1.96
CA LYS A 190 16.73 -3.61 -2.59
C LYS A 190 17.54 -4.73 -1.92
N LYS A 191 17.57 -4.77 -0.58
CA LYS A 191 18.26 -5.82 0.18
C LYS A 191 17.64 -7.19 -0.08
N LYS A 192 16.30 -7.27 -0.13
CA LYS A 192 15.57 -8.50 -0.42
C LYS A 192 15.83 -9.00 -1.85
N HIS A 193 15.92 -8.10 -2.83
CA HIS A 193 16.31 -8.42 -4.19
C HIS A 193 17.76 -8.94 -4.26
N ALA A 194 18.70 -8.25 -3.64
CA ALA A 194 20.11 -8.67 -3.58
C ALA A 194 20.29 -10.07 -2.95
N ALA A 195 19.45 -10.41 -1.97
CA ALA A 195 19.40 -11.74 -1.35
C ALA A 195 18.72 -12.81 -2.23
N LYS A 196 18.19 -12.44 -3.40
CA LYS A 196 17.42 -13.34 -4.30
C LYS A 196 16.32 -14.09 -3.57
N SER A 197 15.61 -13.42 -2.68
CA SER A 197 14.58 -14.01 -1.81
C SER A 197 13.16 -13.78 -2.31
N TYR A 198 12.99 -13.45 -3.58
CA TYR A 198 11.74 -13.46 -4.34
C TYR A 198 12.03 -13.50 -5.84
N LYS A 199 11.02 -13.86 -6.63
CA LYS A 199 11.04 -13.81 -8.09
C LYS A 199 10.49 -12.49 -8.62
N LYS A 200 9.32 -12.08 -8.11
CA LYS A 200 8.59 -10.87 -8.49
C LYS A 200 7.79 -10.36 -7.30
N MET A 201 7.61 -9.05 -7.24
CA MET A 201 6.83 -8.40 -6.18
C MET A 201 5.89 -7.34 -6.75
N VAL A 202 4.67 -7.29 -6.22
CA VAL A 202 3.67 -6.26 -6.53
C VAL A 202 3.27 -5.54 -5.26
N ILE A 203 3.21 -4.22 -5.31
CA ILE A 203 2.85 -3.35 -4.18
C ILE A 203 1.68 -2.47 -4.59
N TYR A 204 0.59 -2.52 -3.82
CA TYR A 204 -0.55 -1.61 -3.93
C TYR A 204 -0.58 -0.71 -2.70
N MET A 205 -0.60 0.60 -2.91
CA MET A 205 -0.51 1.58 -1.82
C MET A 205 -1.64 2.61 -1.88
N GLU A 206 -2.51 2.54 -0.89
CA GLU A 206 -3.59 3.48 -0.65
C GLU A 206 -3.15 4.53 0.37
N ALA A 207 -2.86 5.73 -0.09
CA ALA A 207 -2.60 6.87 0.79
C ALA A 207 -2.58 8.18 0.00
N CYS A 208 -2.79 9.31 0.68
CA CYS A 208 -2.45 10.64 0.14
C CYS A 208 -0.96 10.69 -0.20
N GLU A 209 -0.60 11.37 -1.29
CA GLU A 209 0.78 11.53 -1.74
C GLU A 209 1.56 10.21 -1.85
N SER A 210 0.85 9.08 -2.03
CA SER A 210 1.45 7.73 -2.01
C SER A 210 2.51 7.51 -3.09
N GLY A 211 2.45 8.24 -4.20
CA GLY A 211 3.52 8.26 -5.19
C GLY A 211 4.86 8.69 -4.63
N SER A 212 4.86 9.52 -3.58
CA SER A 212 6.08 10.00 -2.91
C SER A 212 6.91 8.88 -2.26
N MET A 213 6.29 7.72 -2.02
CA MET A 213 6.98 6.56 -1.47
C MET A 213 7.91 5.87 -2.48
N PHE A 214 7.77 6.17 -3.78
CA PHE A 214 8.48 5.48 -4.86
C PHE A 214 9.15 6.43 -5.85
N GLU A 215 8.67 7.67 -5.98
CA GLU A 215 9.11 8.63 -6.99
C GLU A 215 10.61 8.90 -6.92
N GLY A 216 11.31 8.58 -8.01
CA GLY A 216 12.75 8.79 -8.13
C GLY A 216 13.66 7.91 -7.27
N ILE A 217 13.10 6.99 -6.44
CA ILE A 217 13.87 6.14 -5.52
C ILE A 217 13.67 4.64 -5.71
N LEU A 218 12.51 4.19 -6.24
CA LEU A 218 12.28 2.78 -6.53
C LEU A 218 12.95 2.42 -7.87
N PRO A 219 13.98 1.53 -7.88
CA PRO A 219 14.61 1.11 -9.12
C PRO A 219 13.65 0.30 -10.00
N ASN A 220 13.86 0.38 -11.31
CA ASN A 220 13.07 -0.38 -12.30
C ASN A 220 13.68 -1.73 -12.72
N ASN A 221 14.69 -2.20 -11.99
CA ASN A 221 15.43 -3.42 -12.29
C ASN A 221 15.58 -4.35 -11.07
N ILE A 222 14.63 -4.32 -10.17
CA ILE A 222 14.61 -5.17 -8.98
C ILE A 222 13.35 -6.05 -8.90
N ASP A 223 12.69 -6.29 -10.05
CA ASP A 223 11.49 -7.13 -10.16
C ASP A 223 10.36 -6.70 -9.21
N VAL A 224 10.20 -5.40 -8.98
CA VAL A 224 9.16 -4.79 -8.15
C VAL A 224 8.33 -3.81 -8.97
N TYR A 225 7.02 -4.06 -9.02
CA TYR A 225 6.02 -3.16 -9.57
C TYR A 225 5.16 -2.58 -8.46
N ALA A 226 4.90 -1.28 -8.50
CA ALA A 226 4.03 -0.62 -7.53
C ALA A 226 2.98 0.24 -8.22
N THR A 227 1.74 0.22 -7.68
CA THR A 227 0.72 1.22 -7.98
C THR A 227 0.31 1.97 -6.73
N THR A 228 -0.06 3.24 -6.90
CA THR A 228 -0.41 4.14 -5.81
C THR A 228 -1.72 4.86 -6.07
N ALA A 229 -2.48 5.14 -5.01
CA ALA A 229 -3.78 5.82 -5.08
C ALA A 229 -3.68 7.26 -5.57
N ALA A 230 -2.55 7.91 -5.32
CA ALA A 230 -2.29 9.29 -5.65
C ALA A 230 -0.87 9.47 -6.20
N ASN A 231 -0.61 10.58 -6.89
CA ASN A 231 0.73 10.99 -7.26
C ASN A 231 1.52 11.52 -6.03
N THR A 232 2.54 12.32 -6.25
CA THR A 232 3.44 12.79 -5.18
C THR A 232 2.87 13.93 -4.34
N ASP A 233 1.80 14.60 -4.75
CA ASP A 233 1.30 15.86 -4.18
C ASP A 233 -0.23 15.98 -4.11
N GLU A 234 -0.92 14.87 -4.33
CA GLU A 234 -2.38 14.79 -4.29
C GLU A 234 -2.88 14.03 -3.07
N ASP A 235 -4.09 14.38 -2.64
CA ASP A 235 -4.83 13.57 -1.69
C ASP A 235 -5.38 12.30 -2.36
N SER A 236 -5.59 11.26 -1.59
CA SER A 236 -6.50 10.16 -1.90
C SER A 236 -7.79 10.31 -1.09
N TYR A 237 -8.83 9.53 -1.44
CA TYR A 237 -10.19 9.83 -0.99
C TYR A 237 -10.85 8.63 -0.33
N GLY A 238 -11.59 8.93 0.75
CA GLY A 238 -12.53 7.99 1.35
C GLY A 238 -13.73 7.75 0.43
N PHE A 239 -14.21 6.51 0.43
CA PHE A 239 -15.34 6.05 -0.38
C PHE A 239 -16.42 5.40 0.48
N TYR A 240 -17.65 5.36 -0.02
CA TYR A 240 -18.81 4.94 0.79
C TYR A 240 -18.88 5.71 2.11
N CYS A 241 -18.82 7.04 2.01
CA CYS A 241 -18.88 7.93 3.16
C CYS A 241 -20.32 8.38 3.43
N PRO A 242 -20.72 8.63 4.69
CA PRO A 242 -22.01 9.20 5.01
C PRO A 242 -22.24 10.54 4.30
N ASP A 243 -23.50 10.82 3.96
CA ASP A 243 -23.95 11.99 3.20
C ASP A 243 -23.37 12.14 1.78
N LEU A 244 -22.57 11.17 1.32
CA LEU A 244 -21.98 11.13 -0.02
C LEU A 244 -22.44 9.87 -0.76
N TYR A 245 -22.90 10.01 -1.99
CA TYR A 245 -23.36 8.85 -2.79
C TYR A 245 -22.17 8.11 -3.41
N PRO A 246 -22.13 6.76 -3.36
CA PRO A 246 -23.05 5.85 -2.67
C PRO A 246 -22.84 5.86 -1.15
N THR A 247 -23.94 6.08 -0.39
CA THR A 247 -23.89 6.20 1.06
C THR A 247 -23.79 4.84 1.77
N PRO A 248 -23.07 4.74 2.91
CA PRO A 248 -23.17 3.58 3.78
C PRO A 248 -24.57 3.48 4.41
N PRO A 249 -24.88 2.37 5.11
CA PRO A 249 -26.07 2.31 5.95
C PRO A 249 -26.08 3.45 6.96
N PRO A 250 -27.26 4.05 7.27
CA PRO A 250 -27.36 5.31 8.03
C PRO A 250 -26.84 5.24 9.46
N GLU A 251 -26.66 4.03 9.99
CA GLU A 251 -26.08 3.82 11.31
C GLU A 251 -24.57 4.13 11.38
N TYR A 252 -23.84 4.10 10.25
CA TYR A 252 -22.41 4.41 10.23
C TYR A 252 -22.14 5.92 10.24
N THR A 253 -21.07 6.33 10.91
CA THR A 253 -20.58 7.73 10.98
C THR A 253 -19.22 7.90 10.32
N THR A 254 -18.75 6.89 9.61
CA THR A 254 -17.43 6.85 8.96
C THR A 254 -17.53 6.28 7.55
N CYS A 255 -16.52 6.52 6.72
CA CYS A 255 -16.39 5.88 5.41
C CYS A 255 -16.12 4.39 5.57
N LEU A 256 -16.65 3.57 4.66
CA LEU A 256 -16.48 2.11 4.71
C LEU A 256 -15.23 1.61 3.98
N GLY A 257 -14.65 2.41 3.09
CA GLY A 257 -13.45 2.07 2.31
C GLY A 257 -12.82 3.32 1.72
N ASP A 258 -11.73 3.13 0.99
CA ASP A 258 -11.03 4.16 0.22
C ASP A 258 -11.19 3.90 -1.28
N GLU A 259 -11.18 4.96 -2.09
CA GLU A 259 -11.61 4.90 -3.48
C GLU A 259 -10.73 4.01 -4.36
N TYR A 260 -9.42 4.18 -4.27
CA TYR A 260 -8.47 3.32 -5.00
C TYR A 260 -8.60 1.87 -4.54
N SER A 261 -8.69 1.64 -3.24
CA SER A 261 -8.81 0.33 -2.62
C SER A 261 -10.09 -0.38 -3.06
N ILE A 262 -11.25 0.26 -2.91
CA ILE A 262 -12.54 -0.28 -3.38
C ILE A 262 -12.49 -0.56 -4.88
N SER A 263 -11.77 0.26 -5.65
CA SER A 263 -11.71 0.09 -7.10
C SER A 263 -11.02 -1.21 -7.51
N TRP A 264 -9.86 -1.54 -6.92
CA TRP A 264 -9.18 -2.79 -7.26
C TRP A 264 -9.79 -4.02 -6.57
N LEU A 265 -10.34 -3.85 -5.35
CA LEU A 265 -11.00 -4.93 -4.60
C LEU A 265 -12.27 -5.42 -5.31
N GLU A 266 -13.15 -4.50 -5.69
CA GLU A 266 -14.37 -4.85 -6.41
C GLU A 266 -14.11 -5.34 -7.84
N ASP A 267 -13.04 -4.87 -8.47
CA ASP A 267 -12.58 -5.38 -9.75
C ASP A 267 -12.14 -6.83 -9.61
N SER A 268 -11.32 -7.14 -8.61
CA SER A 268 -10.87 -8.50 -8.29
C SER A 268 -12.00 -9.44 -7.83
N ASP A 269 -13.07 -8.90 -7.23
CA ASP A 269 -14.25 -9.71 -6.86
C ASP A 269 -15.05 -10.19 -8.08
N LYS A 270 -15.02 -9.43 -9.19
CA LYS A 270 -15.88 -9.63 -10.36
C LYS A 270 -15.18 -10.29 -11.53
N ASN A 271 -13.90 -9.99 -11.72
CA ASN A 271 -13.17 -10.36 -12.93
C ASN A 271 -12.42 -11.68 -12.80
N ASP A 272 -12.10 -12.27 -13.93
CA ASP A 272 -11.23 -13.45 -14.02
C ASP A 272 -9.76 -13.02 -13.92
N MET A 273 -9.22 -13.06 -12.72
CA MET A 273 -7.83 -12.70 -12.43
C MET A 273 -6.79 -13.56 -13.18
N VAL A 274 -7.19 -14.68 -13.80
CA VAL A 274 -6.28 -15.49 -14.64
C VAL A 274 -6.00 -14.78 -15.96
N ASN A 275 -7.03 -14.20 -16.55
CA ASN A 275 -6.94 -13.53 -17.86
C ASN A 275 -6.69 -12.02 -17.75
N GLU A 276 -6.92 -11.43 -16.58
CA GLU A 276 -6.66 -10.01 -16.34
C GLU A 276 -5.20 -9.76 -15.98
N THR A 277 -4.59 -8.75 -16.61
CA THR A 277 -3.22 -8.33 -16.33
C THR A 277 -3.16 -7.18 -15.32
N LEU A 278 -1.99 -6.97 -14.70
CA LEU A 278 -1.71 -5.80 -13.86
C LEU A 278 -2.02 -4.48 -14.58
N GLN A 279 -1.71 -4.38 -15.88
CA GLN A 279 -2.02 -3.19 -16.68
C GLN A 279 -3.51 -2.97 -16.85
N GLN A 280 -4.28 -4.02 -17.13
CA GLN A 280 -5.72 -3.91 -17.30
C GLN A 280 -6.41 -3.48 -16.02
N GLN A 281 -6.03 -4.04 -14.89
CA GLN A 281 -6.55 -3.62 -13.59
C GLN A 281 -6.14 -2.17 -13.26
N TYR A 282 -4.86 -1.80 -13.50
CA TYR A 282 -4.41 -0.42 -13.32
C TYR A 282 -5.27 0.56 -14.10
N GLU A 283 -5.55 0.29 -15.38
CA GLU A 283 -6.38 1.19 -16.19
C GLU A 283 -7.84 1.25 -15.73
N THR A 284 -8.38 0.12 -15.27
CA THR A 284 -9.72 0.07 -14.68
C THR A 284 -9.79 0.92 -13.41
N VAL A 285 -8.84 0.74 -12.49
CA VAL A 285 -8.74 1.49 -11.24
C VAL A 285 -8.54 2.99 -11.53
N ARG A 286 -7.57 3.33 -12.37
CA ARG A 286 -7.29 4.72 -12.77
C ARG A 286 -8.53 5.40 -13.38
N ARG A 287 -9.26 4.71 -14.24
CA ARG A 287 -10.49 5.27 -14.83
C ARG A 287 -11.56 5.50 -13.79
N ARG A 288 -11.74 4.59 -12.83
CA ARG A 288 -12.73 4.72 -11.75
C ARG A 288 -12.41 5.93 -10.86
N THR A 289 -11.15 6.09 -10.46
CA THR A 289 -10.74 7.22 -9.61
C THR A 289 -10.80 8.58 -10.32
N LEU A 290 -10.62 8.66 -11.64
CA LEU A 290 -10.68 9.91 -12.39
C LEU A 290 -12.10 10.38 -12.74
N VAL A 291 -13.02 9.46 -12.96
CA VAL A 291 -14.39 9.79 -13.44
C VAL A 291 -15.30 10.24 -12.31
N SER A 292 -14.98 9.90 -11.07
CA SER A 292 -15.85 10.17 -9.92
C SER A 292 -15.92 11.63 -9.49
N HIS A 293 -15.10 12.56 -10.08
CA HIS A 293 -14.85 13.86 -9.44
C HIS A 293 -15.21 15.08 -10.27
N ILE A 294 -15.92 16.03 -9.63
CA ILE A 294 -16.15 17.37 -10.20
C ILE A 294 -15.00 18.32 -9.83
N ASN A 295 -14.43 18.21 -8.64
CA ASN A 295 -13.50 19.18 -8.06
C ASN A 295 -12.30 18.57 -7.33
N ALA A 296 -12.07 17.28 -7.45
CA ALA A 296 -10.95 16.60 -6.79
C ALA A 296 -10.48 15.45 -7.67
N THR A 297 -9.22 15.40 -7.98
CA THR A 297 -8.61 14.32 -8.79
C THR A 297 -7.55 13.63 -7.98
N SER A 298 -7.56 12.29 -8.01
CA SER A 298 -6.45 11.47 -7.58
C SER A 298 -5.95 10.69 -8.77
N HIS A 299 -4.66 10.83 -9.10
CA HIS A 299 -4.05 10.13 -10.21
C HIS A 299 -3.36 8.85 -9.71
N VAL A 300 -3.97 7.72 -10.05
CA VAL A 300 -3.33 6.42 -9.83
C VAL A 300 -2.06 6.34 -10.67
N MET A 301 -0.94 6.02 -10.03
CA MET A 301 0.38 6.01 -10.65
C MET A 301 1.00 4.60 -10.66
N GLN A 302 2.05 4.43 -11.49
CA GLN A 302 2.83 3.19 -11.60
C GLN A 302 4.31 3.51 -11.41
N TYR A 303 5.01 2.69 -10.62
CA TYR A 303 6.43 2.83 -10.31
C TYR A 303 7.17 1.50 -10.42
N GLY A 304 8.50 1.55 -10.49
CA GLY A 304 9.36 0.37 -10.53
C GLY A 304 9.39 -0.31 -11.89
N ASP A 305 9.40 -1.63 -11.90
CA ASP A 305 9.53 -2.47 -13.09
C ASP A 305 8.18 -2.62 -13.83
N LYS A 306 7.97 -1.80 -14.85
CA LYS A 306 6.75 -1.81 -15.65
C LYS A 306 6.68 -2.97 -16.66
N GLU A 307 7.74 -3.76 -16.84
CA GLU A 307 7.68 -4.97 -17.66
C GLU A 307 6.75 -6.02 -17.06
N LEU A 308 6.56 -5.95 -15.71
CA LEU A 308 5.61 -6.80 -14.99
C LEU A 308 4.14 -6.51 -15.33
N ASN A 309 3.82 -5.41 -15.98
CA ASN A 309 2.46 -5.01 -16.33
C ASN A 309 1.65 -6.06 -17.10
N ASN A 310 2.35 -6.90 -17.87
CA ASN A 310 1.74 -7.98 -18.65
C ASN A 310 1.49 -9.26 -17.85
N ASP A 311 1.95 -9.31 -16.60
CA ASP A 311 1.68 -10.45 -15.74
C ASP A 311 0.20 -10.54 -15.39
N SER A 312 -0.33 -11.76 -15.36
CA SER A 312 -1.67 -12.04 -14.84
C SER A 312 -1.75 -11.74 -13.35
N LEU A 313 -2.85 -11.16 -12.91
CA LEU A 313 -3.15 -10.93 -11.49
C LEU A 313 -3.07 -12.21 -10.66
N ALA A 314 -3.45 -13.36 -11.27
CA ALA A 314 -3.42 -14.66 -10.59
C ALA A 314 -2.03 -15.05 -10.08
N ILE A 315 -0.95 -14.51 -10.64
CA ILE A 315 0.43 -14.76 -10.20
C ILE A 315 0.63 -14.23 -8.78
N TYR A 316 -0.06 -13.18 -8.40
CA TYR A 316 0.10 -12.46 -7.12
C TYR A 316 -1.09 -12.67 -6.19
N ILE A 317 -2.30 -12.38 -6.67
CA ILE A 317 -3.53 -12.38 -5.86
C ILE A 317 -4.19 -13.77 -5.87
N GLY A 318 -3.98 -14.56 -6.93
CA GLY A 318 -4.56 -15.89 -7.09
C GLY A 318 -5.68 -15.93 -8.10
N ALA A 319 -6.12 -17.13 -8.43
CA ALA A 319 -7.23 -17.35 -9.33
C ALA A 319 -8.51 -17.59 -8.55
N LEU A 320 -9.54 -16.81 -8.84
CA LEU A 320 -10.91 -17.19 -8.45
C LEU A 320 -11.30 -18.46 -9.23
N ALA A 321 -11.83 -19.46 -8.52
CA ALA A 321 -12.58 -20.50 -9.21
C ALA A 321 -13.80 -19.82 -9.87
N PRO A 322 -14.10 -20.09 -11.16
CA PRO A 322 -15.25 -19.49 -11.80
C PRO A 322 -16.51 -19.78 -10.97
N SER A 323 -17.10 -18.76 -10.39
CA SER A 323 -18.38 -18.86 -9.71
C SER A 323 -19.46 -18.97 -10.80
N LEU A 324 -20.13 -20.11 -10.88
CA LEU A 324 -21.17 -20.35 -11.86
C LEU A 324 -22.47 -19.56 -11.61
N ASN A 325 -22.56 -18.78 -10.54
CA ASN A 325 -23.79 -18.05 -10.17
C ASN A 325 -23.51 -16.86 -9.26
N GLU A 326 -23.06 -15.77 -9.82
CA GLU A 326 -23.41 -14.46 -9.24
C GLU A 326 -23.81 -13.55 -10.40
N ASN A 327 -25.05 -13.08 -10.38
CA ASN A 327 -25.52 -12.01 -11.24
C ASN A 327 -24.51 -10.86 -11.09
N ALA A 328 -23.64 -10.72 -12.06
CA ALA A 328 -22.75 -9.57 -12.18
C ALA A 328 -23.69 -8.35 -12.32
N HIS A 329 -24.00 -7.72 -11.19
CA HIS A 329 -24.49 -6.36 -11.25
C HIS A 329 -23.30 -5.58 -11.82
N SER A 330 -23.38 -5.34 -13.13
CA SER A 330 -22.58 -4.34 -13.78
C SER A 330 -22.64 -3.10 -12.87
N PHE A 331 -21.47 -2.60 -12.44
CA PHE A 331 -21.40 -1.26 -11.90
C PHE A 331 -21.88 -0.36 -13.02
N GLU A 332 -23.17 -0.07 -13.03
CA GLU A 332 -23.71 0.96 -13.89
C GLU A 332 -22.94 2.22 -13.50
N GLN A 333 -22.22 2.71 -14.47
CA GLN A 333 -21.52 3.99 -14.39
C GLN A 333 -22.61 5.03 -14.10
N SER A 334 -22.88 5.25 -12.79
CA SER A 334 -23.80 6.29 -12.38
C SER A 334 -23.20 7.58 -12.86
N THR A 335 -23.88 8.24 -13.79
CA THR A 335 -23.57 9.60 -14.24
C THR A 335 -23.79 10.63 -13.13
N THR A 336 -24.17 10.18 -11.95
CA THR A 336 -24.32 11.03 -10.76
C THR A 336 -22.92 11.33 -10.23
N GLN A 337 -22.55 12.62 -10.33
CA GLN A 337 -21.28 13.13 -9.85
C GLN A 337 -21.14 12.83 -8.35
N THR A 338 -20.21 11.93 -8.01
CA THR A 338 -19.95 11.53 -6.64
C THR A 338 -19.11 12.61 -5.96
N LYS A 339 -19.56 13.10 -4.82
CA LYS A 339 -18.69 13.90 -3.95
C LYS A 339 -17.85 12.92 -3.13
N LEU A 340 -16.56 13.16 -3.07
CA LEU A 340 -15.62 12.40 -2.24
C LEU A 340 -15.14 13.27 -1.09
N ILE A 341 -14.61 12.61 -0.09
CA ILE A 341 -13.95 13.26 1.05
C ILE A 341 -12.46 12.94 1.02
N SER A 342 -11.61 13.98 1.05
CA SER A 342 -10.18 13.74 1.23
C SER A 342 -9.96 12.91 2.49
N GLN A 343 -9.06 11.95 2.42
CA GLN A 343 -8.69 11.15 3.61
C GLN A 343 -8.28 12.05 4.79
N ARG A 344 -7.70 13.23 4.52
CA ARG A 344 -7.32 14.21 5.55
C ARG A 344 -8.54 14.79 6.28
N ASP A 345 -9.72 14.81 5.64
CA ASP A 345 -10.96 15.37 6.18
C ASP A 345 -11.94 14.31 6.71
N ALA A 346 -11.63 13.02 6.55
CA ALA A 346 -12.50 11.93 7.00
C ALA A 346 -12.81 12.01 8.51
N ARG A 347 -11.80 12.35 9.36
CA ARG A 347 -12.00 12.58 10.79
C ARG A 347 -12.93 13.75 11.08
N LEU A 348 -12.78 14.85 10.35
CA LEU A 348 -13.65 16.02 10.52
C LEU A 348 -15.09 15.71 10.15
N LEU A 349 -15.31 14.94 9.07
CA LEU A 349 -16.63 14.44 8.69
C LEU A 349 -17.22 13.59 9.81
N HIS A 350 -16.46 12.60 10.30
CA HIS A 350 -16.88 11.73 11.39
C HIS A 350 -17.35 12.52 12.64
N LEU A 351 -16.55 13.48 13.11
CA LEU A 351 -16.88 14.29 14.29
C LEU A 351 -18.14 15.17 14.07
N ARG A 352 -18.35 15.69 12.88
CA ARG A 352 -19.59 16.41 12.54
C ARG A 352 -20.81 15.49 12.61
N LEU A 353 -20.68 14.28 12.12
CA LEU A 353 -21.77 13.29 12.16
C LEU A 353 -22.07 12.81 13.57
N GLU A 354 -21.04 12.59 14.41
CA GLU A 354 -21.24 12.29 15.83
C GLU A 354 -22.02 13.42 16.52
N LEU A 355 -21.66 14.68 16.27
CA LEU A 355 -22.41 15.83 16.79
C LEU A 355 -23.87 15.86 16.32
N GLN A 356 -24.13 15.54 15.04
CA GLN A 356 -25.49 15.51 14.49
C GLN A 356 -26.33 14.38 15.08
N LYS A 357 -25.72 13.22 15.39
CA LYS A 357 -26.40 12.06 15.95
C LYS A 357 -26.56 12.10 17.47
N ALA A 358 -25.85 12.95 18.18
CA ALA A 358 -25.94 13.09 19.63
C ALA A 358 -27.35 13.49 20.07
N GLN A 359 -27.94 12.67 20.97
CA GLN A 359 -29.37 12.80 21.34
C GLN A 359 -29.60 13.67 22.56
N ASP A 360 -28.73 13.62 23.56
CA ASP A 360 -28.86 14.38 24.77
C ASP A 360 -27.87 15.54 24.89
N GLY A 361 -28.10 16.42 25.87
CA GLY A 361 -27.27 17.60 26.11
C GLY A 361 -25.82 17.27 26.47
N SER A 362 -25.59 16.15 27.18
CA SER A 362 -24.24 15.73 27.59
C SER A 362 -23.45 15.17 26.43
N GLU A 363 -24.04 14.27 25.64
CA GLU A 363 -23.43 13.73 24.42
C GLU A 363 -23.13 14.83 23.41
N LYS A 364 -24.09 15.77 23.23
CA LYS A 364 -23.94 16.89 22.31
C LYS A 364 -22.80 17.82 22.72
N LEU A 365 -22.67 18.14 24.01
CA LEU A 365 -21.56 18.96 24.51
C LEU A 365 -20.21 18.26 24.33
N LYS A 366 -20.14 16.95 24.54
CA LYS A 366 -18.92 16.16 24.31
C LYS A 366 -18.53 16.16 22.83
N ALA A 367 -19.47 15.84 21.93
CA ALA A 367 -19.22 15.79 20.50
C ALA A 367 -18.86 17.20 19.95
N GLN A 368 -19.51 18.27 20.44
CA GLN A 368 -19.15 19.64 20.06
C GLN A 368 -17.72 19.96 20.48
N LYS A 369 -17.34 19.62 21.72
CA LYS A 369 -15.98 19.84 22.20
C LYS A 369 -14.94 19.10 21.35
N GLU A 370 -15.17 17.83 21.02
CA GLU A 370 -14.26 17.03 20.20
C GLU A 370 -14.10 17.63 18.78
N LEU A 371 -15.18 18.13 18.18
CA LEU A 371 -15.14 18.82 16.91
C LEU A 371 -14.37 20.15 16.98
N ASP A 372 -14.63 20.96 18.02
CA ASP A 372 -13.95 22.25 18.22
C ASP A 372 -12.45 22.03 18.52
N ASP A 373 -12.09 21.02 19.30
CA ASP A 373 -10.71 20.64 19.58
C ASP A 373 -9.97 20.23 18.28
N GLU A 374 -10.59 19.45 17.40
CA GLU A 374 -10.02 19.07 16.10
C GLU A 374 -9.82 20.29 15.19
N ILE A 375 -10.81 21.19 15.09
CA ILE A 375 -10.71 22.42 14.30
C ILE A 375 -9.59 23.31 14.83
N ALA A 376 -9.51 23.48 16.15
CA ALA A 376 -8.49 24.30 16.80
C ALA A 376 -7.08 23.69 16.59
N HIS A 377 -6.95 22.35 16.72
CA HIS A 377 -5.73 21.63 16.48
C HIS A 377 -5.22 21.83 15.04
N ARG A 378 -6.08 21.70 14.03
CA ARG A 378 -5.73 21.94 12.63
C ARG A 378 -5.22 23.34 12.39
N LYS A 379 -5.95 24.35 12.88
CA LYS A 379 -5.54 25.75 12.77
C LYS A 379 -4.20 26.01 13.47
N HIS A 380 -4.00 25.38 14.63
CA HIS A 380 -2.72 25.51 15.34
C HIS A 380 -1.55 24.98 14.53
N ILE A 381 -1.68 23.76 13.98
CA ILE A 381 -0.61 23.16 13.13
C ILE A 381 -0.36 24.05 11.90
N ASP A 382 -1.41 24.47 11.21
CA ASP A 382 -1.28 25.32 10.03
C ASP A 382 -0.51 26.62 10.36
N ASN A 383 -0.91 27.30 11.43
CA ASN A 383 -0.26 28.55 11.86
C ASN A 383 1.19 28.33 12.26
N VAL A 384 1.49 27.25 12.99
CA VAL A 384 2.84 26.94 13.46
C VAL A 384 3.77 26.67 12.29
N VAL A 385 3.36 25.83 11.34
CA VAL A 385 4.22 25.49 10.20
C VAL A 385 4.45 26.71 9.30
N HIS A 386 3.42 27.50 9.05
CA HIS A 386 3.59 28.75 8.29
C HIS A 386 4.54 29.72 8.99
N LEU A 387 4.38 29.94 10.30
CA LEU A 387 5.27 30.80 11.09
C LEU A 387 6.73 30.29 11.05
N ILE A 388 6.96 28.98 11.16
CA ILE A 388 8.30 28.39 10.99
C ILE A 388 8.86 28.73 9.60
N GLY A 389 8.07 28.59 8.56
CA GLY A 389 8.45 28.95 7.20
C GLY A 389 8.83 30.43 7.07
N ASP A 390 8.01 31.32 7.63
CA ASP A 390 8.25 32.77 7.60
C ASP A 390 9.54 33.15 8.36
N LEU A 391 9.79 32.51 9.50
CA LEU A 391 11.02 32.71 10.27
C LEU A 391 12.28 32.19 9.55
N LEU A 392 12.17 31.14 8.74
CA LEU A 392 13.30 30.52 8.03
C LEU A 392 13.60 31.21 6.70
N PHE A 393 12.55 31.60 5.93
CA PHE A 393 12.69 32.04 4.54
C PHE A 393 12.19 33.47 4.29
N GLY A 394 11.57 34.10 5.29
CA GLY A 394 10.85 35.38 5.14
C GLY A 394 9.46 35.19 4.54
N GLU A 395 8.49 36.05 4.92
CA GLU A 395 7.06 35.95 4.54
C GLU A 395 6.87 35.84 3.01
N GLU A 396 7.66 36.59 2.21
CA GLU A 396 7.51 36.62 0.75
C GLU A 396 7.92 35.29 0.08
N ASN A 397 8.86 34.54 0.66
CA ASN A 397 9.41 33.32 0.06
C ASN A 397 8.90 32.04 0.72
N SER A 398 8.36 32.13 1.92
CA SER A 398 7.98 31.01 2.77
C SER A 398 7.14 29.97 2.03
N SER A 399 6.02 30.38 1.44
CA SER A 399 5.11 29.46 0.75
C SER A 399 5.77 28.77 -0.45
N ALA A 400 6.53 29.52 -1.25
CA ALA A 400 7.23 28.97 -2.43
C ALA A 400 8.33 27.97 -2.04
N MET A 401 9.05 28.22 -0.93
CA MET A 401 10.08 27.34 -0.45
C MET A 401 9.53 26.09 0.26
N MET A 402 8.50 26.28 1.09
CA MET A 402 7.94 25.21 1.91
C MET A 402 7.13 24.18 1.10
N PHE A 403 6.42 24.61 0.06
CA PHE A 403 5.45 23.78 -0.64
C PHE A 403 5.79 23.53 -2.11
N HIS A 404 7.06 23.74 -2.47
CA HIS A 404 7.54 23.44 -3.82
C HIS A 404 7.31 21.96 -4.17
N VAL A 405 6.77 21.71 -5.36
CA VAL A 405 6.61 20.38 -5.93
C VAL A 405 7.74 20.13 -6.92
N ARG A 406 8.51 19.07 -6.69
CA ARG A 406 9.60 18.69 -7.60
C ARG A 406 9.06 18.09 -8.89
N PRO A 407 9.76 18.28 -10.03
CA PRO A 407 9.40 17.60 -11.28
C PRO A 407 9.40 16.08 -11.13
N ALA A 408 8.46 15.43 -11.85
CA ALA A 408 8.38 13.97 -11.90
C ALA A 408 9.73 13.32 -12.28
N GLY A 409 10.02 12.16 -11.73
CA GLY A 409 11.28 11.44 -11.90
C GLY A 409 12.40 11.88 -10.96
N LYS A 410 12.18 12.88 -10.13
CA LYS A 410 13.15 13.36 -9.13
C LYS A 410 12.78 12.86 -7.73
N PRO A 411 13.75 12.37 -6.93
CA PRO A 411 13.52 12.12 -5.50
C PRO A 411 13.00 13.38 -4.81
N LEU A 412 12.03 13.24 -3.91
CA LEU A 412 11.45 14.39 -3.20
C LEU A 412 12.36 14.87 -2.07
N VAL A 413 13.22 14.01 -1.57
CA VAL A 413 14.15 14.24 -0.47
C VAL A 413 15.56 13.94 -0.95
N ASP A 414 16.48 14.89 -0.85
CA ASP A 414 17.89 14.69 -1.20
C ASP A 414 18.67 14.06 -0.05
N ASP A 415 18.39 14.46 1.19
CA ASP A 415 19.00 13.96 2.42
C ASP A 415 17.93 13.42 3.38
N TRP A 416 17.80 12.09 3.41
CA TRP A 416 16.82 11.39 4.24
C TRP A 416 17.13 11.45 5.74
N ASP A 417 18.41 11.57 6.12
CA ASP A 417 18.78 11.69 7.53
C ASP A 417 18.42 13.09 8.04
N CYS A 418 18.66 14.14 7.23
CA CYS A 418 18.13 15.46 7.49
C CYS A 418 16.61 15.44 7.63
N PHE A 419 15.89 14.85 6.66
CA PHE A 419 14.43 14.81 6.68
C PHE A 419 13.88 14.16 7.95
N LYS A 420 14.39 12.97 8.32
CA LYS A 420 14.01 12.26 9.55
C LYS A 420 14.29 13.11 10.80
N THR A 421 15.45 13.77 10.80
CA THR A 421 15.86 14.64 11.91
C THR A 421 14.90 15.83 12.04
N LEU A 422 14.56 16.52 10.94
CA LEU A 422 13.66 17.67 11.00
C LEU A 422 12.24 17.27 11.43
N VAL A 423 11.70 16.14 10.94
CA VAL A 423 10.39 15.64 11.39
C VAL A 423 10.42 15.38 12.90
N LYS A 424 11.41 14.66 13.42
CA LYS A 424 11.54 14.38 14.86
C LYS A 424 11.77 15.65 15.69
N THR A 425 12.55 16.59 15.18
CA THR A 425 12.76 17.88 15.85
C THR A 425 11.48 18.67 15.99
N TYR A 426 10.68 18.75 14.90
CA TYR A 426 9.36 19.36 14.97
C TYR A 426 8.46 18.66 16.00
N GLU A 427 8.37 17.34 15.94
CA GLU A 427 7.52 16.57 16.87
C GLU A 427 7.94 16.74 18.33
N SER A 428 9.23 16.84 18.59
CA SER A 428 9.76 17.05 19.96
C SER A 428 9.44 18.43 20.51
N GLN A 429 9.31 19.45 19.67
CA GLN A 429 9.08 20.86 20.07
C GLN A 429 7.58 21.21 20.05
N CYS A 430 6.87 20.74 19.01
CA CYS A 430 5.51 21.17 18.68
C CYS A 430 4.44 20.08 18.88
N GLY A 431 4.86 18.86 19.19
CA GLY A 431 3.97 17.70 19.35
C GLY A 431 3.86 16.85 18.07
N THR A 432 3.40 15.62 18.25
CA THR A 432 3.33 14.62 17.19
C THR A 432 2.45 15.08 16.03
N LEU A 433 2.90 14.83 14.80
CA LEU A 433 2.14 15.11 13.59
C LEU A 433 0.89 14.22 13.53
N SER A 434 -0.28 14.82 13.70
CA SER A 434 -1.56 14.13 13.49
C SER A 434 -1.72 13.69 12.03
N SER A 435 -2.75 12.87 11.74
CA SER A 435 -3.07 12.48 10.35
C SER A 435 -3.24 13.70 9.42
N TYR A 436 -3.83 14.79 9.92
CA TYR A 436 -3.90 16.06 9.21
C TYR A 436 -2.56 16.75 9.08
N GLY A 437 -1.78 16.81 10.15
CA GLY A 437 -0.48 17.51 10.19
C GLY A 437 0.61 16.87 9.31
N ARG A 438 0.48 15.58 9.00
CA ARG A 438 1.42 14.86 8.12
C ARG A 438 1.60 15.54 6.76
N LYS A 439 0.59 16.23 6.21
CA LYS A 439 0.72 17.01 4.95
C LYS A 439 1.93 17.94 4.93
N TYR A 440 2.43 18.33 6.10
CA TYR A 440 3.57 19.22 6.24
C TYR A 440 4.93 18.52 6.17
N THR A 441 4.99 17.19 5.99
CA THR A 441 6.28 16.52 5.76
C THR A 441 6.95 17.01 4.47
N ARG A 442 6.18 17.46 3.47
CA ARG A 442 6.71 18.16 2.30
C ARG A 442 7.53 19.40 2.68
N ALA A 443 7.04 20.17 3.63
CA ALA A 443 7.77 21.34 4.10
C ALA A 443 9.12 20.97 4.71
N PHE A 444 9.18 19.91 5.52
CA PHE A 444 10.44 19.43 6.09
C PHE A 444 11.38 18.86 5.01
N ALA A 445 10.86 18.14 4.01
CA ALA A 445 11.65 17.71 2.86
C ALA A 445 12.26 18.92 2.13
N ASN A 446 11.47 19.94 1.85
CA ASN A 446 11.91 21.15 1.17
C ASN A 446 12.87 21.98 2.02
N MET A 447 12.69 22.05 3.33
CA MET A 447 13.68 22.66 4.25
C MET A 447 15.04 21.98 4.11
N CYS A 448 15.11 20.64 4.17
CA CYS A 448 16.35 19.89 3.98
C CYS A 448 16.98 20.17 2.60
N ASN A 449 16.16 20.13 1.54
CA ASN A 449 16.62 20.41 0.18
C ASN A 449 17.14 21.86 0.01
N ALA A 450 16.68 22.78 0.86
CA ALA A 450 17.16 24.18 0.93
C ALA A 450 18.34 24.37 1.89
N GLY A 451 18.86 23.30 2.52
CA GLY A 451 20.00 23.35 3.42
C GLY A 451 19.68 23.84 4.83
N ILE A 452 18.43 23.72 5.26
CA ILE A 452 18.03 23.98 6.65
C ILE A 452 18.42 22.77 7.50
N TYR A 453 19.09 23.03 8.62
CA TYR A 453 19.56 22.01 9.57
C TYR A 453 18.78 22.04 10.88
N GLU A 454 18.94 21.00 11.68
CA GLU A 454 18.25 20.77 12.95
C GLU A 454 18.21 22.00 13.87
N GLU A 455 19.36 22.65 14.10
CA GLU A 455 19.45 23.80 15.03
C GLU A 455 18.63 25.02 14.57
N GLN A 456 18.53 25.24 13.25
CA GLN A 456 17.69 26.30 12.69
C GLN A 456 16.21 26.00 12.93
N LEU A 457 15.78 24.76 12.63
CA LEU A 457 14.40 24.34 12.89
C LEU A 457 14.08 24.35 14.38
N LYS A 458 14.99 23.90 15.24
CA LYS A 458 14.81 23.90 16.69
C LYS A 458 14.61 25.32 17.22
N THR A 459 15.41 26.28 16.75
CA THR A 459 15.31 27.69 17.12
C THR A 459 13.97 28.28 16.70
N THR A 460 13.56 28.07 15.44
CA THR A 460 12.29 28.62 14.92
C THR A 460 11.07 27.90 15.53
N SER A 461 11.15 26.57 15.73
CA SER A 461 10.09 25.80 16.39
C SER A 461 9.87 26.24 17.84
N SER A 462 10.94 26.57 18.58
CA SER A 462 10.81 27.08 19.95
C SER A 462 10.09 28.43 20.03
N GLN A 463 10.18 29.23 18.95
CA GLN A 463 9.45 30.50 18.85
C GLN A 463 7.98 30.29 18.42
N ALA A 464 7.77 29.37 17.48
CA ALA A 464 6.45 29.08 16.92
C ALA A 464 5.57 28.21 17.86
N CYS A 465 6.18 27.32 18.64
CA CYS A 465 5.53 26.41 19.57
C CYS A 465 5.95 26.75 21.01
N PRO A 466 5.43 27.83 21.61
CA PRO A 466 5.78 28.14 22.99
C PRO A 466 5.38 26.97 23.87
N GLN A 467 6.37 26.48 24.65
CA GLN A 467 6.16 25.35 25.56
C GLN A 467 4.92 25.61 26.40
N LYS A 468 3.94 24.70 26.32
CA LYS A 468 2.90 24.65 27.35
C LYS A 468 3.65 24.43 28.66
N ASN A 469 3.73 25.47 29.49
CA ASN A 469 4.18 25.31 30.85
C ASN A 469 3.44 24.11 31.43
N HIS A 470 4.18 23.03 31.71
CA HIS A 470 3.66 21.92 32.50
C HIS A 470 3.32 22.52 33.89
N ALA A 471 2.10 23.05 34.01
CA ALA A 471 1.52 23.30 35.31
C ALA A 471 1.28 21.91 35.89
N SER A 472 2.11 21.61 36.86
CA SER A 472 2.12 20.45 37.75
C SER A 472 0.75 20.09 38.31
#